data_c12a394e10ac9cb40cce2db3e032e5bd
#
_entry.id   c12a394e10ac9cb40cce2db3e032e5bd
#
_cell.length_a   1.000
_cell.length_b   1.000
_cell.length_c   1.000
_cell.angle_alpha   90.00
_cell.angle_beta   90.00
_cell.angle_gamma   90.00
#
_symmetry.space_group_name_H-M   'P 1'
#
loop_
_entity.id
_entity.type
_entity.pdbx_description
1 polymer ?
#
loop_
_entity_poly.entity_id
_entity_poly.type
_entity_poly.pdbx_seq_one_letter_code
_entity_poly.pdbx_strand_id
1 'polypeptide(L)'
;MGGKLILKFSLLVGQLFLGESCTHNSHRVKVENTKTEITAVSFSTVGGFTATPSKGYTIKITRDSVYCLFSAIDTAQSTLKSYGNTEDKWNFLLDKIDLEKFIAAKEEESRQPYDGIDIKISIATKKGQYVKMNAYDSPSWNRVYRQLEESFPPKSYGNEN
;
A
#
# COMPACT_ATOMS: atom_id res chain seq x y z
N MET A 1 14.95 -91.24 -16.51
CA MET A 1 13.49 -91.27 -16.39
C MET A 1 12.95 -89.91 -16.22
N GLY A 2 12.02 -89.56 -17.06
CA GLY A 2 11.06 -88.49 -16.83
C GLY A 2 11.45 -87.07 -17.13
N GLY A 3 11.36 -86.76 -18.33
CA GLY A 3 11.16 -85.51 -18.98
C GLY A 3 9.82 -84.86 -18.71
N LYS A 4 9.78 -83.58 -18.89
CA LYS A 4 8.60 -82.77 -19.29
C LYS A 4 9.05 -81.35 -19.43
N LEU A 5 9.26 -80.91 -20.58
CA LEU A 5 8.43 -80.01 -21.34
C LEU A 5 7.81 -78.86 -20.53
N ILE A 6 8.42 -77.71 -20.60
CA ILE A 6 7.81 -76.49 -20.08
C ILE A 6 7.64 -75.52 -21.23
N LEU A 7 6.39 -75.29 -21.49
CA LEU A 7 5.84 -74.37 -22.46
C LEU A 7 6.20 -72.93 -22.11
N LYS A 8 6.82 -72.20 -23.07
CA LYS A 8 7.05 -70.78 -22.96
C LYS A 8 5.77 -70.05 -23.31
N PHE A 9 5.18 -69.39 -22.34
CA PHE A 9 4.14 -68.41 -22.56
C PHE A 9 4.78 -67.03 -22.46
N SER A 10 5.01 -66.43 -23.58
CA SER A 10 5.47 -65.07 -23.71
C SER A 10 4.23 -64.16 -23.63
N LEU A 11 3.97 -63.56 -22.47
CA LEU A 11 2.91 -62.61 -22.34
C LEU A 11 3.52 -61.23 -22.56
N LEU A 12 3.29 -60.70 -23.75
CA LEU A 12 3.66 -59.35 -24.14
C LEU A 12 2.64 -58.38 -23.50
N VAL A 13 2.97 -57.84 -22.30
CA VAL A 13 2.19 -56.80 -21.70
C VAL A 13 2.63 -55.46 -22.25
N GLY A 14 1.88 -54.98 -23.23
CA GLY A 14 2.03 -53.62 -23.72
C GLY A 14 1.62 -52.62 -22.64
N GLN A 15 2.58 -51.95 -22.06
CA GLN A 15 2.31 -50.79 -21.20
C GLN A 15 1.97 -49.60 -22.09
N LEU A 16 0.66 -49.32 -22.16
CA LEU A 16 0.17 -48.04 -22.62
C LEU A 16 0.55 -46.99 -21.55
N PHE A 17 1.60 -46.24 -21.80
CA PHE A 17 1.86 -44.99 -21.09
C PHE A 17 0.78 -43.99 -21.52
N LEU A 18 -0.31 -43.94 -20.81
CA LEU A 18 -1.18 -42.78 -20.83
C LEU A 18 -0.41 -41.64 -20.18
N GLY A 19 0.19 -40.79 -21.02
CA GLY A 19 0.74 -39.52 -20.57
C GLY A 19 -0.38 -38.66 -19.98
N GLU A 20 -0.47 -38.65 -18.65
CA GLU A 20 -1.23 -37.62 -17.95
C GLU A 20 -0.53 -36.29 -18.26
N SER A 21 -1.06 -35.58 -19.25
CA SER A 21 -0.79 -34.16 -19.44
C SER A 21 -1.26 -33.45 -18.21
N CYS A 22 -0.37 -33.24 -17.24
CA CYS A 22 -0.57 -32.25 -16.20
C CYS A 22 -0.71 -30.88 -16.89
N THR A 23 -1.93 -30.54 -17.26
CA THR A 23 -2.29 -29.17 -17.52
C THR A 23 -2.06 -28.42 -16.21
N HIS A 24 -0.90 -27.82 -16.13
CA HIS A 24 -0.59 -26.83 -15.10
C HIS A 24 -1.56 -25.67 -15.34
N ASN A 25 -2.75 -25.79 -14.74
CA ASN A 25 -3.65 -24.68 -14.56
C ASN A 25 -2.90 -23.70 -13.64
N SER A 26 -2.02 -22.91 -14.24
CA SER A 26 -1.61 -21.67 -13.60
C SER A 26 -2.90 -20.87 -13.38
N HIS A 27 -3.47 -21.01 -12.20
CA HIS A 27 -4.36 -20.01 -11.66
C HIS A 27 -3.58 -18.69 -11.74
N ARG A 28 -3.69 -18.02 -12.87
CA ARG A 28 -3.51 -16.58 -12.93
C ARG A 28 -4.53 -16.06 -11.94
N VAL A 29 -4.11 -15.92 -10.70
CA VAL A 29 -4.79 -15.05 -9.75
C VAL A 29 -4.94 -13.75 -10.51
N LYS A 30 -6.16 -13.50 -10.96
CA LYS A 30 -6.54 -12.25 -11.57
C LYS A 30 -6.14 -11.23 -10.51
N VAL A 31 -5.06 -10.51 -10.75
CA VAL A 31 -4.68 -9.38 -9.91
C VAL A 31 -5.86 -8.43 -10.04
N GLU A 32 -6.81 -8.62 -9.16
CA GLU A 32 -8.00 -7.81 -9.06
C GLU A 32 -7.47 -6.41 -8.87
N ASN A 33 -7.90 -5.50 -9.71
CA ASN A 33 -7.33 -4.18 -9.86
C ASN A 33 -7.41 -3.42 -8.52
N THR A 34 -6.45 -3.66 -7.63
CA THR A 34 -6.40 -3.14 -6.26
C THR A 34 -6.49 -1.61 -6.22
N LYS A 35 -6.12 -0.96 -7.34
CA LYS A 35 -6.23 0.50 -7.50
C LYS A 35 -7.67 0.98 -7.44
N THR A 36 -8.64 0.23 -8.00
CA THR A 36 -10.06 0.61 -7.99
C THR A 36 -10.72 0.48 -6.63
N GLU A 37 -10.06 -0.19 -5.68
CA GLU A 37 -10.54 -0.36 -4.32
C GLU A 37 -10.12 0.78 -3.39
N ILE A 38 -9.05 1.54 -3.73
CA ILE A 38 -8.56 2.63 -2.88
C ILE A 38 -9.55 3.80 -2.95
N THR A 39 -10.00 4.24 -1.78
CA THR A 39 -11.00 5.31 -1.64
C THR A 39 -10.41 6.60 -1.08
N ALA A 40 -9.34 6.51 -0.32
CA ALA A 40 -8.61 7.67 0.18
C ALA A 40 -7.16 7.31 0.50
N VAL A 41 -6.30 8.31 0.41
CA VAL A 41 -4.92 8.26 0.92
C VAL A 41 -4.76 9.41 1.89
N SER A 42 -4.19 9.15 3.07
CA SER A 42 -3.94 10.19 4.06
C SER A 42 -2.46 10.20 4.43
N PHE A 43 -1.98 11.40 4.66
CA PHE A 43 -0.63 11.65 5.14
C PHE A 43 -0.74 12.53 6.39
N SER A 44 -0.06 12.19 7.46
CA SER A 44 -0.06 13.01 8.67
C SER A 44 1.33 13.08 9.29
N THR A 45 1.64 14.24 9.84
CA THR A 45 2.80 14.48 10.68
C THR A 45 2.36 14.74 12.11
N VAL A 46 3.08 14.18 13.08
CA VAL A 46 2.81 14.37 14.51
C VAL A 46 4.13 14.50 15.24
N GLY A 47 4.21 15.46 16.17
CA GLY A 47 5.40 15.68 16.99
C GLY A 47 6.35 16.72 16.39
N GLY A 48 7.56 16.72 16.91
CA GLY A 48 8.58 17.72 16.63
C GLY A 48 8.49 18.93 17.58
N PHE A 49 9.66 19.42 18.01
CA PHE A 49 9.73 20.68 18.74
C PHE A 49 9.57 21.82 17.73
N THR A 50 8.39 22.44 17.72
CA THR A 50 8.14 23.62 16.88
C THR A 50 7.98 24.85 17.78
N ALA A 51 8.60 25.95 17.38
CA ALA A 51 8.39 27.26 18.02
C ALA A 51 6.93 27.77 17.82
N THR A 52 6.18 27.11 16.93
CA THR A 52 4.77 27.38 16.66
C THR A 52 3.88 26.41 17.44
N PRO A 53 2.68 26.82 17.87
CA PRO A 53 1.75 25.98 18.61
C PRO A 53 1.10 24.86 17.75
N SER A 54 1.84 24.31 16.81
CA SER A 54 1.35 23.27 15.90
C SER A 54 1.71 21.88 16.41
N LYS A 55 0.75 20.96 16.46
CA LYS A 55 0.98 19.53 16.74
C LYS A 55 1.30 18.72 15.48
N GLY A 56 1.11 19.31 14.31
CA GLY A 56 1.26 18.63 13.04
C GLY A 56 0.13 18.95 12.07
N TYR A 57 0.13 18.25 10.96
CA TYR A 57 -0.96 18.40 9.99
C TYR A 57 -1.35 17.02 9.41
N THR A 58 -2.56 16.95 8.88
CA THR A 58 -3.07 15.79 8.16
C THR A 58 -3.62 16.24 6.82
N ILE A 59 -3.20 15.58 5.75
CA ILE A 59 -3.78 15.71 4.43
C ILE A 59 -4.52 14.43 4.11
N LYS A 60 -5.80 14.52 3.76
CA LYS A 60 -6.60 13.41 3.24
C LYS A 60 -6.98 13.70 1.81
N ILE A 61 -6.66 12.78 0.92
CA ILE A 61 -6.85 12.88 -0.52
C ILE A 61 -7.85 11.83 -0.93
N THR A 62 -8.88 12.26 -1.64
CA THR A 62 -9.87 11.41 -2.32
C THR A 62 -9.82 11.69 -3.81
N ARG A 63 -10.62 10.99 -4.60
CA ARG A 63 -10.74 11.25 -6.04
C ARG A 63 -11.07 12.71 -6.32
N ASP A 64 -12.01 13.28 -5.56
CA ASP A 64 -12.63 14.57 -5.88
C ASP A 64 -12.15 15.73 -5.00
N SER A 65 -11.49 15.42 -3.87
CA SER A 65 -11.21 16.44 -2.86
C SER A 65 -9.89 16.17 -2.11
N VAL A 66 -9.27 17.26 -1.68
CA VAL A 66 -8.14 17.27 -0.75
C VAL A 66 -8.55 18.05 0.49
N TYR A 67 -8.34 17.46 1.66
CA TYR A 67 -8.61 18.04 2.98
C TYR A 67 -7.30 18.20 3.71
N CYS A 68 -7.02 19.40 4.21
CA CYS A 68 -5.84 19.72 5.00
C CYS A 68 -6.28 20.16 6.40
N LEU A 69 -6.02 19.33 7.38
CA LEU A 69 -6.24 19.65 8.79
C LEU A 69 -4.89 20.04 9.41
N PHE A 70 -4.79 21.25 9.89
CA PHE A 70 -3.68 21.73 10.69
C PHE A 70 -4.08 21.66 12.16
N SER A 71 -3.39 20.81 12.91
CA SER A 71 -3.67 20.56 14.30
C SER A 71 -2.85 21.51 15.18
N ALA A 72 -3.51 22.36 15.96
CA ALA A 72 -2.85 23.18 16.97
C ALA A 72 -2.83 22.46 18.33
N ILE A 73 -1.95 22.93 19.24
CA ILE A 73 -1.94 22.46 20.64
C ILE A 73 -3.28 22.75 21.30
N ASP A 74 -3.78 23.97 21.10
CA ASP A 74 -5.17 24.30 21.41
C ASP A 74 -6.05 23.86 20.23
N THR A 75 -6.90 22.86 20.44
CA THR A 75 -7.76 22.30 19.41
C THR A 75 -8.72 23.31 18.79
N ALA A 76 -9.10 24.36 19.55
CA ALA A 76 -9.94 25.46 19.04
C ALA A 76 -9.26 26.28 17.94
N GLN A 77 -7.92 26.25 17.88
CA GLN A 77 -7.13 26.93 16.86
C GLN A 77 -6.79 26.03 15.65
N SER A 78 -7.24 24.77 15.65
CA SER A 78 -7.06 23.89 14.53
C SER A 78 -7.87 24.38 13.32
N THR A 79 -7.25 24.29 12.14
CA THR A 79 -7.87 24.80 10.89
C THR A 79 -8.03 23.68 9.89
N LEU A 80 -9.23 23.56 9.32
CA LEU A 80 -9.53 22.66 8.22
C LEU A 80 -9.71 23.48 6.94
N LYS A 81 -8.92 23.14 5.91
CA LYS A 81 -9.07 23.67 4.56
C LYS A 81 -9.39 22.52 3.61
N SER A 82 -10.17 22.78 2.56
CA SER A 82 -10.43 21.81 1.51
C SER A 82 -10.40 22.46 0.15
N TYR A 83 -10.02 21.68 -0.87
CA TYR A 83 -10.05 22.12 -2.28
C TYR A 83 -10.29 20.91 -3.18
N GLY A 84 -10.70 21.17 -4.43
CA GLY A 84 -10.96 20.12 -5.40
C GLY A 84 -9.68 19.37 -5.79
N ASN A 85 -9.82 18.07 -6.00
CA ASN A 85 -8.80 17.26 -6.63
C ASN A 85 -9.17 17.01 -8.10
N THR A 86 -8.18 16.66 -8.92
CA THR A 86 -8.42 16.25 -10.31
C THR A 86 -8.23 14.74 -10.46
N GLU A 87 -8.94 14.17 -11.41
CA GLU A 87 -8.81 12.75 -11.71
C GLU A 87 -7.39 12.36 -12.10
N ASP A 88 -6.69 13.21 -12.85
CA ASP A 88 -5.30 12.98 -13.24
C ASP A 88 -4.36 12.91 -12.04
N LYS A 89 -4.50 13.83 -11.08
CA LYS A 89 -3.69 13.82 -9.85
C LYS A 89 -4.01 12.60 -8.99
N TRP A 90 -5.29 12.22 -8.92
CA TRP A 90 -5.71 11.02 -8.21
C TRP A 90 -5.11 9.77 -8.83
N ASN A 91 -5.24 9.59 -10.15
CA ASN A 91 -4.71 8.44 -10.87
C ASN A 91 -3.18 8.39 -10.77
N PHE A 92 -2.50 9.53 -10.88
CA PHE A 92 -1.05 9.61 -10.73
C PHE A 92 -0.58 9.19 -9.33
N LEU A 93 -1.33 9.54 -8.27
CA LEU A 93 -1.07 9.06 -6.92
C LEU A 93 -1.28 7.54 -6.82
N LEU A 94 -2.39 7.03 -7.37
CA LEU A 94 -2.68 5.59 -7.36
C LEU A 94 -1.59 4.76 -8.08
N ASP A 95 -0.99 5.31 -9.14
CA ASP A 95 0.10 4.65 -9.87
C ASP A 95 1.38 4.45 -9.04
N LYS A 96 1.55 5.23 -7.97
CA LYS A 96 2.68 5.06 -7.05
C LYS A 96 2.43 4.03 -5.96
N ILE A 97 1.17 3.56 -5.81
CA ILE A 97 0.77 2.66 -4.74
C ILE A 97 0.82 1.21 -5.22
N ASP A 98 1.72 0.45 -4.61
CA ASP A 98 1.69 -1.01 -4.59
C ASP A 98 1.15 -1.41 -3.22
N LEU A 99 -0.15 -1.70 -3.15
CA LEU A 99 -0.85 -1.89 -1.88
C LEU A 99 -0.29 -3.08 -1.10
N GLU A 100 0.03 -4.18 -1.76
CA GLU A 100 0.57 -5.37 -1.10
C GLU A 100 1.93 -5.08 -0.46
N LYS A 101 2.83 -4.43 -1.20
CA LYS A 101 4.13 -4.03 -0.66
C LYS A 101 4.02 -2.94 0.39
N PHE A 102 3.04 -2.04 0.28
CA PHE A 102 2.77 -1.06 1.32
C PHE A 102 2.31 -1.73 2.62
N ILE A 103 1.41 -2.70 2.54
CA ILE A 103 0.94 -3.46 3.71
C ILE A 103 2.08 -4.24 4.36
N ALA A 104 2.96 -4.83 3.54
CA ALA A 104 4.12 -5.58 4.02
C ALA A 104 5.26 -4.70 4.57
N ALA A 105 5.21 -3.38 4.39
CA ALA A 105 6.23 -2.46 4.88
C ALA A 105 6.38 -2.56 6.40
N LYS A 106 7.62 -2.67 6.86
CA LYS A 106 7.94 -2.66 8.29
C LYS A 106 7.91 -1.22 8.79
N GLU A 107 7.23 -0.99 9.90
CA GLU A 107 7.20 0.29 10.60
C GLU A 107 8.44 0.44 11.49
N GLU A 108 8.88 1.67 11.65
CA GLU A 108 9.90 2.05 12.64
C GLU A 108 9.22 2.55 13.91
N GLU A 109 10.01 2.68 14.96
CA GLU A 109 9.55 3.24 16.23
C GLU A 109 9.21 4.73 16.12
N SER A 110 8.40 5.22 17.06
CA SER A 110 8.09 6.64 17.16
C SER A 110 9.35 7.44 17.46
N ARG A 111 9.49 8.57 16.78
CA ARG A 111 10.59 9.52 16.97
C ARG A 111 10.25 10.61 17.99
N GLN A 112 8.99 10.69 18.42
CA GLN A 112 8.52 11.72 19.36
C GLN A 112 9.28 11.72 20.71
N PRO A 113 9.68 10.57 21.29
CA PRO A 113 10.47 10.59 22.52
C PRO A 113 11.82 11.33 22.41
N TYR A 114 12.27 11.60 21.19
CA TYR A 114 13.53 12.31 20.89
C TYR A 114 13.26 13.63 20.14
N ASP A 115 12.12 14.27 20.41
CA ASP A 115 11.67 15.50 19.72
C ASP A 115 11.58 15.36 18.18
N GLY A 116 11.48 14.14 17.70
CA GLY A 116 11.35 13.84 16.28
C GLY A 116 9.89 13.93 15.79
N ILE A 117 9.73 13.90 14.48
CA ILE A 117 8.44 13.90 13.81
C ILE A 117 8.10 12.48 13.35
N ASP A 118 6.92 12.01 13.70
CA ASP A 118 6.33 10.81 13.12
C ASP A 118 5.56 11.16 11.85
N ILE A 119 5.77 10.34 10.84
CA ILE A 119 5.04 10.42 9.58
C ILE A 119 4.20 9.16 9.44
N LYS A 120 2.88 9.35 9.28
CA LYS A 120 1.94 8.27 9.04
C LYS A 120 1.33 8.40 7.65
N ILE A 121 1.35 7.31 6.90
CA ILE A 121 0.58 7.18 5.66
C ILE A 121 -0.52 6.15 5.90
N SER A 122 -1.74 6.50 5.50
CA SER A 122 -2.89 5.63 5.60
C SER A 122 -3.54 5.49 4.23
N ILE A 123 -3.81 4.25 3.82
CA ILE A 123 -4.52 3.92 2.58
C ILE A 123 -5.85 3.28 2.98
N ALA A 124 -6.94 3.96 2.69
CA ALA A 124 -8.29 3.45 2.86
C ALA A 124 -8.75 2.74 1.59
N THR A 125 -9.36 1.58 1.76
CA THR A 125 -9.98 0.80 0.69
C THR A 125 -11.40 0.45 1.06
N LYS A 126 -12.14 -0.13 0.13
CA LYS A 126 -13.48 -0.69 0.42
C LYS A 126 -13.45 -1.82 1.46
N LYS A 127 -12.30 -2.49 1.64
CA LYS A 127 -12.12 -3.63 2.56
C LYS A 127 -11.59 -3.23 3.93
N GLY A 128 -11.01 -2.03 4.07
CA GLY A 128 -10.43 -1.56 5.32
C GLY A 128 -9.38 -0.47 5.13
N GLN A 129 -8.72 -0.14 6.21
CA GLN A 129 -7.68 0.90 6.24
C GLN A 129 -6.35 0.29 6.66
N TYR A 130 -5.29 0.64 5.94
CA TYR A 130 -3.92 0.22 6.22
C TYR A 130 -3.10 1.45 6.58
N VAL A 131 -2.45 1.40 7.73
CA VAL A 131 -1.63 2.50 8.25
C VAL A 131 -0.20 2.04 8.39
N LYS A 132 0.75 2.87 7.99
CA LYS A 132 2.19 2.66 8.20
C LYS A 132 2.84 3.94 8.71
N MET A 133 3.67 3.79 9.74
CA MET A 133 4.38 4.89 10.38
C MET A 133 5.89 4.73 10.18
N ASN A 134 6.55 5.82 9.76
CA ASN A 134 8.01 5.92 9.66
C ASN A 134 8.68 4.78 8.89
N ALA A 135 8.00 4.17 7.90
CA ALA A 135 8.51 2.99 7.20
C ALA A 135 9.54 3.35 6.12
N TYR A 136 10.56 4.13 6.47
CA TYR A 136 11.54 4.70 5.55
C TYR A 136 12.42 3.66 4.84
N ASP A 137 12.59 2.47 5.42
CA ASP A 137 13.32 1.38 4.78
C ASP A 137 12.51 0.69 3.67
N SER A 138 11.22 1.03 3.54
CA SER A 138 10.35 0.46 2.51
C SER A 138 10.34 1.32 1.24
N PRO A 139 10.83 0.80 0.09
CA PRO A 139 10.76 1.53 -1.18
C PRO A 139 9.33 1.86 -1.62
N SER A 140 8.34 1.02 -1.25
CA SER A 140 6.95 1.25 -1.61
C SER A 140 6.35 2.38 -0.79
N TRP A 141 6.64 2.44 0.52
CA TRP A 141 6.23 3.52 1.39
C TRP A 141 6.87 4.86 0.96
N ASN A 142 8.19 4.86 0.72
CA ASN A 142 8.91 6.06 0.27
C ASN A 142 8.38 6.63 -1.05
N ARG A 143 7.96 5.78 -1.98
CA ARG A 143 7.40 6.22 -3.25
C ARG A 143 6.09 6.98 -3.04
N VAL A 144 5.22 6.45 -2.18
CA VAL A 144 3.95 7.11 -1.82
C VAL A 144 4.24 8.41 -1.07
N TYR A 145 5.15 8.38 -0.10
CA TYR A 145 5.54 9.54 0.69
C TYR A 145 6.01 10.71 -0.19
N ARG A 146 6.98 10.47 -1.08
CA ARG A 146 7.48 11.50 -2.01
C ARG A 146 6.37 12.06 -2.89
N GLN A 147 5.51 11.19 -3.42
CA GLN A 147 4.39 11.63 -4.24
C GLN A 147 3.44 12.55 -3.48
N LEU A 148 3.19 12.28 -2.21
CA LEU A 148 2.34 13.10 -1.36
C LEU A 148 2.98 14.47 -1.08
N GLU A 149 4.27 14.51 -0.77
CA GLU A 149 5.02 15.76 -0.56
C GLU A 149 5.06 16.63 -1.82
N GLU A 150 5.31 16.04 -2.99
CA GLU A 150 5.44 16.78 -4.25
C GLU A 150 4.10 17.30 -4.79
N SER A 151 3.05 16.48 -4.73
CA SER A 151 1.77 16.82 -5.37
C SER A 151 0.77 17.50 -4.46
N PHE A 152 0.92 17.29 -3.15
CA PHE A 152 -0.01 17.78 -2.13
C PHE A 152 0.75 18.44 -0.97
N PRO A 153 1.67 19.39 -1.25
CA PRO A 153 2.36 20.06 -0.17
C PRO A 153 1.35 20.77 0.73
N PRO A 154 1.55 20.77 2.05
CA PRO A 154 0.76 21.60 2.93
C PRO A 154 0.97 23.04 2.47
N LYS A 155 -0.10 23.69 2.01
CA LYS A 155 -0.04 25.11 1.67
C LYS A 155 0.37 25.83 2.95
N SER A 156 1.59 26.36 2.95
CA SER A 156 2.17 27.04 4.11
C SER A 156 1.20 28.10 4.65
N TYR A 157 1.11 28.17 5.95
CA TYR A 157 0.56 29.34 6.66
C TYR A 157 1.54 30.50 6.51
N GLY A 158 1.69 31.02 5.30
CA GLY A 158 2.53 32.14 4.96
C GLY A 158 1.68 33.18 4.26
N ASN A 159 1.21 34.17 5.04
CA ASN A 159 0.90 35.51 4.59
C ASN A 159 0.04 35.63 3.33
N GLU A 160 -1.26 35.39 3.44
CA GLU A 160 -2.22 36.17 2.67
C GLU A 160 -2.42 37.46 3.48
N ASN A 161 -1.52 38.47 3.23
CA ASN A 161 -1.76 39.86 3.50
C ASN A 161 -2.69 40.44 2.44
#